data_67f89b600e19af7700c16206bd0e9e9b
#
_entry.id   67f89b600e19af7700c16206bd0e9e9b
#
_cell.length_a   1.000
_cell.length_b   1.000
_cell.length_c   1.000
_cell.angle_alpha   90.00
_cell.angle_beta   90.00
_cell.angle_gamma   90.00
#
_symmetry.space_group_name_H-M   'P 1'
#
loop_
_entity.id
_entity.type
_entity.pdbx_description
1 polymer ?
#
loop_
_entity_poly.entity_id
_entity_poly.type
_entity_poly.pdbx_seq_one_letter_code
_entity_poly.pdbx_strand_id
1 'polypeptide(L)'
;MSKEYTNKQIDQCVPAAYRWTLVSSEIEKLLLKKNNYFIQEKYEITLTKKVSAYFLFVCILSFFSIFYLYLKQFFIIVNRRIKIESVILDTGRGYDCNNVYKLFKIKNDKTYLINAFSIDSYMQYERVGIFNLTKNLINSIYDYKVVLKMGFSSDIVDILVKNGLTNLSTYTYLKTFFEEIRNKNPNSIIYTSTALIQSHAAILSNLKTVNIYHGLIGKVCLNIYPEYYSIYVYSFDEKRYFENIGVTSKVYVYPAIKNKLHNKNVILF
;
A
#
# COMPACT_ATOMS: atom_id res chain seq x y z
N MET A 1 5.38 -29.24 8.17
CA MET A 1 5.46 -28.26 7.08
C MET A 1 4.30 -27.29 7.27
N SER A 2 4.57 -26.06 7.68
CA SER A 2 3.55 -25.02 7.79
C SER A 2 3.07 -24.68 6.37
N LYS A 3 1.78 -24.79 6.09
CA LYS A 3 1.18 -24.31 4.85
C LYS A 3 1.29 -22.78 4.86
N GLU A 4 2.25 -22.24 4.12
CA GLU A 4 2.34 -20.81 3.88
C GLU A 4 1.13 -20.38 3.03
N TYR A 5 0.39 -19.36 3.47
CA TYR A 5 -0.69 -18.81 2.70
C TYR A 5 -0.12 -18.06 1.50
N THR A 6 -0.52 -18.44 0.32
CA THR A 6 -0.14 -17.75 -0.92
C THR A 6 -0.99 -16.49 -1.08
N ASN A 7 -0.49 -15.50 -1.79
CA ASN A 7 -1.29 -14.32 -2.18
C ASN A 7 -2.58 -14.73 -2.91
N LYS A 8 -2.52 -15.82 -3.67
CA LYS A 8 -3.70 -16.39 -4.35
C LYS A 8 -4.80 -16.78 -3.36
N GLN A 9 -4.46 -17.28 -2.16
CA GLN A 9 -5.46 -17.63 -1.13
C GLN A 9 -6.04 -16.37 -0.49
N ILE A 10 -5.21 -15.33 -0.27
CA ILE A 10 -5.69 -14.03 0.19
C ILE A 10 -6.60 -13.39 -0.86
N ASP A 11 -6.24 -13.48 -2.14
CA ASP A 11 -7.02 -12.97 -3.26
C ASP A 11 -8.41 -13.62 -3.37
N GLN A 12 -8.49 -14.90 -3.05
CA GLN A 12 -9.76 -15.61 -3.03
C GLN A 12 -10.67 -15.24 -1.86
N CYS A 13 -10.07 -14.86 -0.72
CA CYS A 13 -10.80 -14.58 0.50
C CYS A 13 -11.11 -13.09 0.70
N VAL A 14 -10.21 -12.20 0.27
CA VAL A 14 -10.33 -10.75 0.48
C VAL A 14 -10.20 -10.03 -0.85
N PRO A 15 -11.30 -9.48 -1.37
CA PRO A 15 -11.25 -8.68 -2.60
C PRO A 15 -10.23 -7.56 -2.54
N ALA A 16 -9.60 -7.24 -3.67
CA ALA A 16 -8.53 -6.24 -3.77
C ALA A 16 -8.89 -4.90 -3.11
N ALA A 17 -10.15 -4.49 -3.24
CA ALA A 17 -10.65 -3.24 -2.65
C ALA A 17 -10.53 -3.16 -1.12
N TYR A 18 -10.42 -4.30 -0.44
CA TYR A 18 -10.42 -4.35 1.03
C TYR A 18 -9.04 -4.67 1.62
N ARG A 19 -8.06 -5.03 0.80
CA ARG A 19 -6.74 -5.49 1.27
C ARG A 19 -5.96 -4.44 2.05
N TRP A 20 -6.21 -3.16 1.80
CA TRP A 20 -5.56 -2.09 2.55
C TRP A 20 -5.80 -2.18 4.06
N THR A 21 -6.91 -2.78 4.49
CA THR A 21 -7.24 -2.97 5.90
C THR A 21 -6.36 -4.01 6.58
N LEU A 22 -5.81 -4.96 5.79
CA LEU A 22 -4.98 -6.06 6.27
C LEU A 22 -3.49 -5.69 6.33
N VAL A 23 -3.10 -4.53 5.84
CA VAL A 23 -1.70 -4.07 5.83
C VAL A 23 -1.25 -3.68 7.22
N SER A 24 -0.84 -4.67 7.99
CA SER A 24 -0.32 -4.48 9.35
C SER A 24 0.62 -5.62 9.70
N SER A 25 1.78 -5.28 10.26
CA SER A 25 2.75 -6.27 10.74
C SER A 25 2.19 -7.16 11.85
N GLU A 26 1.20 -6.68 12.60
CA GLU A 26 0.52 -7.45 13.65
C GLU A 26 -0.40 -8.50 13.05
N ILE A 27 -1.14 -8.17 11.99
CA ILE A 27 -1.97 -9.12 11.25
C ILE A 27 -1.08 -10.17 10.60
N GLU A 28 0.01 -9.78 9.95
CA GLU A 28 0.98 -10.71 9.38
C GLU A 28 1.48 -11.71 10.42
N LYS A 29 1.87 -11.25 11.61
CA LYS A 29 2.33 -12.12 12.70
C LYS A 29 1.24 -13.09 13.18
N LEU A 30 -0.02 -12.64 13.24
CA LEU A 30 -1.13 -13.51 13.63
C LEU A 30 -1.43 -14.56 12.57
N LEU A 31 -1.39 -14.19 11.30
CA LEU A 31 -1.57 -15.12 10.19
C LEU A 31 -0.47 -16.19 10.15
N LEU A 32 0.77 -15.79 10.47
CA LEU A 32 1.90 -16.72 10.59
C LEU A 32 1.75 -17.70 11.76
N LYS A 33 1.25 -17.22 12.91
CA LYS A 33 1.09 -18.07 14.11
C LYS A 33 -0.05 -19.07 13.98
N LYS A 34 -1.07 -18.74 13.22
CA LYS A 34 -2.32 -19.51 13.15
C LYS A 34 -2.55 -20.02 11.75
N ASN A 35 -1.90 -21.14 11.39
CA ASN A 35 -1.94 -21.78 10.07
C ASN A 35 -3.34 -22.12 9.48
N ASN A 36 -4.45 -21.74 10.10
CA ASN A 36 -5.77 -22.26 9.75
C ASN A 36 -6.92 -21.25 9.70
N TYR A 37 -6.71 -19.90 9.76
CA TYR A 37 -7.82 -18.99 10.05
C TYR A 37 -8.47 -18.31 8.85
N PHE A 38 -7.91 -18.36 7.64
CA PHE A 38 -8.53 -17.76 6.47
C PHE A 38 -9.61 -18.62 5.78
N ILE A 39 -9.76 -19.88 6.16
CA ILE A 39 -10.60 -20.84 5.43
C ILE A 39 -11.64 -21.45 6.36
N GLN A 40 -12.21 -20.71 7.25
CA GLN A 40 -13.46 -21.16 7.83
C GLN A 40 -14.59 -20.38 7.17
N GLU A 41 -15.45 -21.16 6.51
CA GLU A 41 -16.73 -20.86 5.93
C GLU A 41 -17.36 -19.51 6.33
N LYS A 42 -18.07 -18.89 5.36
CA LYS A 42 -18.93 -17.71 5.52
C LYS A 42 -19.63 -17.67 6.88
N TYR A 43 -18.92 -17.27 7.92
CA TYR A 43 -19.59 -16.85 9.13
C TYR A 43 -20.11 -15.44 8.91
N GLU A 44 -21.41 -15.30 8.85
CA GLU A 44 -22.07 -14.02 9.14
C GLU A 44 -21.75 -13.67 10.59
N ILE A 45 -20.62 -13.07 10.81
CA ILE A 45 -20.34 -12.48 12.12
C ILE A 45 -21.27 -11.28 12.23
N THR A 46 -22.32 -11.45 12.97
CA THR A 46 -23.04 -10.33 13.55
C THR A 46 -22.01 -9.54 14.33
N LEU A 47 -21.69 -8.32 13.88
CA LEU A 47 -20.81 -7.41 14.62
C LEU A 47 -21.26 -7.39 16.07
N THR A 48 -20.43 -7.82 17.01
CA THR A 48 -20.77 -7.74 18.43
C THR A 48 -21.08 -6.26 18.75
N LYS A 49 -21.89 -6.00 19.76
CA LYS A 49 -22.21 -4.62 20.18
C LYS A 49 -20.95 -3.79 20.40
N LYS A 50 -19.91 -4.40 20.94
CA LYS A 50 -18.59 -3.76 21.16
C LYS A 50 -17.93 -3.36 19.83
N VAL A 51 -17.86 -4.26 18.86
CA VAL A 51 -17.28 -3.98 17.53
C VAL A 51 -18.08 -2.92 16.79
N SER A 52 -19.42 -2.94 16.92
CA SER A 52 -20.29 -1.93 16.33
C SER A 52 -20.06 -0.53 16.92
N ALA A 53 -19.86 -0.42 18.23
CA ALA A 53 -19.55 0.85 18.89
C ALA A 53 -18.18 1.38 18.45
N TYR A 54 -17.15 0.53 18.40
CA TYR A 54 -15.83 0.90 17.87
C TYR A 54 -15.88 1.29 16.41
N PHE A 55 -16.61 0.58 15.56
CA PHE A 55 -16.80 0.93 14.17
C PHE A 55 -17.40 2.32 14.01
N LEU A 56 -18.46 2.65 14.76
CA LEU A 56 -19.07 3.98 14.75
C LEU A 56 -18.06 5.05 15.17
N PHE A 57 -17.30 4.80 16.22
CA PHE A 57 -16.26 5.70 16.70
C PHE A 57 -15.18 5.94 15.65
N VAL A 58 -14.71 4.88 14.97
CA VAL A 58 -13.76 4.97 13.83
C VAL A 58 -14.33 5.84 12.73
N CYS A 59 -15.60 5.66 12.36
CA CYS A 59 -16.25 6.46 11.32
C CYS A 59 -16.30 7.95 11.69
N ILE A 60 -16.70 8.27 12.91
CA ILE A 60 -16.79 9.65 13.40
C ILE A 60 -15.41 10.31 13.40
N LEU A 61 -14.41 9.65 14.00
CA LEU A 61 -13.05 10.18 14.02
C LEU A 61 -12.45 10.33 12.62
N SER A 62 -12.73 9.40 11.73
CA SER A 62 -12.26 9.49 10.35
C SER A 62 -12.88 10.68 9.61
N PHE A 63 -14.15 10.99 9.89
CA PHE A 63 -14.80 12.16 9.32
C PHE A 63 -14.12 13.46 9.78
N PHE A 64 -13.88 13.61 11.07
CA PHE A 64 -13.16 14.77 11.61
C PHE A 64 -11.72 14.85 11.08
N SER A 65 -11.03 13.72 11.00
CA SER A 65 -9.67 13.64 10.47
C SER A 65 -9.60 14.07 9.01
N ILE A 66 -10.51 13.61 8.17
CA ILE A 66 -10.60 13.98 6.76
C ILE A 66 -10.89 15.48 6.61
N PHE A 67 -11.80 16.02 7.39
CA PHE A 67 -12.09 17.45 7.39
C PHE A 67 -10.86 18.28 7.80
N TYR A 68 -10.17 17.85 8.85
CA TYR A 68 -8.89 18.45 9.26
C TYR A 68 -7.84 18.41 8.14
N LEU A 69 -7.65 17.25 7.50
CA LEU A 69 -6.71 17.11 6.37
C LEU A 69 -7.10 18.01 5.20
N TYR A 70 -8.41 18.12 4.91
CA TYR A 70 -8.91 19.02 3.88
C TYR A 70 -8.58 20.50 4.18
N LEU A 71 -8.78 20.95 5.41
CA LEU A 71 -8.43 22.32 5.81
C LEU A 71 -6.91 22.53 5.81
N LYS A 72 -6.16 21.55 6.35
CA LYS A 72 -4.70 21.62 6.46
C LYS A 72 -4.01 21.86 5.11
N GLN A 73 -4.51 21.29 4.02
CA GLN A 73 -3.90 21.44 2.70
C GLN A 73 -3.84 22.91 2.22
N PHE A 74 -4.69 23.80 2.73
CA PHE A 74 -4.68 25.22 2.34
C PHE A 74 -3.53 26.01 2.98
N PHE A 75 -2.95 25.48 4.06
CA PHE A 75 -1.80 26.09 4.74
C PHE A 75 -0.46 25.59 4.18
N ILE A 76 -0.49 24.62 3.28
CA ILE A 76 0.72 24.06 2.67
C ILE A 76 0.92 24.68 1.28
N ILE A 77 2.16 25.13 1.01
CA ILE A 77 2.54 25.67 -0.29
C ILE A 77 2.56 24.53 -1.31
N VAL A 78 1.80 24.71 -2.39
CA VAL A 78 1.69 23.72 -3.45
C VAL A 78 2.71 23.98 -4.55
N ASN A 79 3.56 23.02 -4.80
CA ASN A 79 4.53 23.00 -5.90
C ASN A 79 3.96 22.23 -7.10
N ARG A 80 2.96 22.80 -7.77
CA ARG A 80 2.32 22.15 -8.92
C ARG A 80 3.23 22.13 -10.14
N ARG A 81 3.27 20.97 -10.77
CA ARG A 81 3.88 20.81 -12.10
C ARG A 81 2.80 20.70 -13.16
N ILE A 82 3.07 21.27 -14.32
CA ILE A 82 2.09 21.36 -15.43
C ILE A 82 1.78 19.95 -15.97
N LYS A 83 2.79 19.08 -16.02
CA LYS A 83 2.64 17.72 -16.55
C LYS A 83 3.42 16.74 -15.68
N ILE A 84 2.69 15.84 -15.02
CA ILE A 84 3.28 14.80 -14.18
C ILE A 84 3.30 13.51 -14.97
N GLU A 85 4.47 12.93 -15.19
CA GLU A 85 4.63 11.63 -15.85
C GLU A 85 4.84 10.50 -14.83
N SER A 86 5.38 10.83 -13.66
CA SER A 86 5.66 9.84 -12.63
C SER A 86 5.57 10.41 -11.21
N VAL A 87 5.33 9.52 -10.27
CA VAL A 87 5.38 9.78 -8.82
C VAL A 87 6.30 8.73 -8.20
N ILE A 88 7.27 9.16 -7.43
CA ILE A 88 8.15 8.27 -6.66
C ILE A 88 7.76 8.43 -5.18
N LEU A 89 7.38 7.31 -4.57
CA LEU A 89 7.10 7.25 -3.14
C LEU A 89 8.40 6.89 -2.40
N ASP A 90 9.05 7.92 -1.86
CA ASP A 90 10.28 7.78 -1.11
C ASP A 90 10.00 7.32 0.32
N THR A 91 10.65 6.25 0.72
CA THR A 91 10.57 5.69 2.08
C THR A 91 11.64 6.23 3.02
N GLY A 92 12.38 7.25 2.60
CA GLY A 92 13.51 7.82 3.34
C GLY A 92 14.81 7.01 3.19
N ARG A 93 14.82 5.99 2.34
CA ARG A 93 16.00 5.21 1.98
C ARG A 93 16.51 5.70 0.63
N GLY A 94 17.33 6.73 0.61
CA GLY A 94 17.73 7.47 -0.59
C GLY A 94 18.24 6.65 -1.78
N TYR A 95 18.68 5.40 -1.57
CA TYR A 95 19.07 4.50 -2.66
C TYR A 95 17.87 4.03 -3.51
N ASP A 96 16.66 3.96 -2.95
CA ASP A 96 15.47 3.52 -3.67
C ASP A 96 15.13 4.49 -4.79
N CYS A 97 15.11 5.78 -4.49
CA CYS A 97 14.86 6.83 -5.49
C CYS A 97 15.93 6.83 -6.59
N ASN A 98 17.20 6.72 -6.21
CA ASN A 98 18.31 6.66 -7.17
C ASN A 98 18.19 5.47 -8.11
N ASN A 99 17.75 4.31 -7.60
CA ASN A 99 17.53 3.12 -8.42
C ASN A 99 16.38 3.32 -9.39
N VAL A 100 15.27 3.94 -8.95
CA VAL A 100 14.14 4.30 -9.82
C VAL A 100 14.60 5.20 -10.97
N TYR A 101 15.31 6.30 -10.67
CA TYR A 101 15.80 7.23 -11.67
C TYR A 101 16.72 6.55 -12.71
N LYS A 102 17.64 5.72 -12.24
CA LYS A 102 18.60 5.01 -13.13
C LYS A 102 17.92 3.96 -13.99
N LEU A 103 17.02 3.15 -13.39
CA LEU A 103 16.37 2.03 -14.08
C LEU A 103 15.41 2.51 -15.16
N PHE A 104 14.59 3.49 -14.85
CA PHE A 104 13.51 3.94 -15.73
C PHE A 104 13.86 5.21 -16.52
N LYS A 105 15.07 5.75 -16.34
CA LYS A 105 15.54 6.99 -17.01
C LYS A 105 14.55 8.15 -16.83
N ILE A 106 14.03 8.29 -15.63
CA ILE A 106 12.97 9.25 -15.31
C ILE A 106 13.53 10.67 -15.27
N LYS A 107 12.76 11.63 -15.77
CA LYS A 107 13.10 13.05 -15.75
C LYS A 107 12.59 13.72 -14.49
N ASN A 108 13.47 14.40 -13.76
CA ASN A 108 13.13 15.05 -12.48
C ASN A 108 12.07 16.16 -12.62
N ASP A 109 12.07 16.88 -13.72
CA ASP A 109 11.14 18.00 -13.97
C ASP A 109 9.67 17.56 -14.13
N LYS A 110 9.45 16.27 -14.42
CA LYS A 110 8.12 15.68 -14.62
C LYS A 110 7.75 14.67 -13.54
N THR A 111 8.50 14.64 -12.45
CA THR A 111 8.34 13.64 -11.39
C THR A 111 8.02 14.30 -10.06
N TYR A 112 7.01 13.79 -9.37
CA TYR A 112 6.80 14.10 -7.96
C TYR A 112 7.60 13.13 -7.10
N LEU A 113 8.46 13.68 -6.24
CA LEU A 113 9.16 12.92 -5.21
C LEU A 113 8.46 13.17 -3.87
N ILE A 114 7.76 12.16 -3.38
CA ILE A 114 6.88 12.27 -2.23
C ILE A 114 7.41 11.38 -1.11
N ASN A 115 7.59 11.94 0.09
CA ASN A 115 7.83 11.13 1.28
C ASN A 115 6.59 10.27 1.55
N ALA A 116 6.73 8.95 1.40
CA ALA A 116 5.62 8.01 1.48
C ALA A 116 4.88 8.06 2.82
N PHE A 117 5.56 8.40 3.91
CA PHE A 117 5.02 8.37 5.26
C PHE A 117 4.47 9.73 5.75
N SER A 118 4.61 10.79 4.97
CA SER A 118 4.16 12.13 5.33
C SER A 118 3.00 12.59 4.46
N ILE A 119 1.80 12.69 5.02
CA ILE A 119 0.63 13.24 4.30
C ILE A 119 0.90 14.66 3.80
N ASP A 120 1.63 15.46 4.56
CA ASP A 120 1.98 16.83 4.17
C ASP A 120 2.81 16.87 2.88
N SER A 121 3.62 15.84 2.65
CA SER A 121 4.38 15.70 1.42
C SER A 121 3.48 15.53 0.19
N TYR A 122 2.36 14.84 0.31
CA TYR A 122 1.35 14.75 -0.77
C TYR A 122 0.67 16.09 -1.02
N MET A 123 0.32 16.81 0.04
CA MET A 123 -0.32 18.13 -0.03
C MET A 123 0.52 19.18 -0.75
N GLN A 124 1.86 19.04 -0.73
CA GLN A 124 2.78 19.91 -1.46
C GLN A 124 2.64 19.83 -2.98
N TYR A 125 2.07 18.76 -3.49
CA TYR A 125 1.99 18.56 -4.93
C TYR A 125 0.58 18.71 -5.47
N GLU A 126 -0.43 18.27 -4.72
CA GLU A 126 -1.80 18.25 -5.19
C GLU A 126 -2.80 18.51 -4.07
N ARG A 127 -3.84 19.29 -4.37
CA ARG A 127 -4.99 19.49 -3.49
C ARG A 127 -6.12 18.55 -3.89
N VAL A 128 -6.74 17.94 -2.89
CA VAL A 128 -7.90 17.08 -3.10
C VAL A 128 -9.19 17.87 -2.92
N GLY A 129 -10.17 17.60 -3.78
CA GLY A 129 -11.50 18.20 -3.68
C GLY A 129 -12.33 17.57 -2.57
N ILE A 130 -13.10 18.39 -1.82
CA ILE A 130 -13.92 17.92 -0.70
C ILE A 130 -14.95 16.87 -1.14
N PHE A 131 -15.56 17.02 -2.31
CA PHE A 131 -16.54 16.09 -2.85
C PHE A 131 -15.94 14.70 -3.08
N ASN A 132 -14.79 14.64 -3.76
CA ASN A 132 -14.09 13.38 -4.03
C ASN A 132 -13.62 12.74 -2.72
N LEU A 133 -13.15 13.55 -1.78
CA LEU A 133 -12.69 13.10 -0.49
C LEU A 133 -13.82 12.48 0.33
N THR A 134 -14.99 13.13 0.38
CA THR A 134 -16.18 12.61 1.08
C THR A 134 -16.71 11.35 0.42
N LYS A 135 -16.80 11.32 -0.91
CA LYS A 135 -17.22 10.12 -1.67
C LYS A 135 -16.28 8.93 -1.36
N ASN A 136 -14.99 9.16 -1.39
CA ASN A 136 -14.02 8.11 -1.10
C ASN A 136 -14.03 7.69 0.38
N LEU A 137 -14.35 8.60 1.31
CA LEU A 137 -14.55 8.22 2.71
C LEU A 137 -15.73 7.26 2.87
N ILE A 138 -16.86 7.57 2.26
CA ILE A 138 -18.04 6.71 2.32
C ILE A 138 -17.74 5.32 1.75
N ASN A 139 -17.07 5.25 0.60
CA ASN A 139 -16.67 3.99 0.00
C ASN A 139 -15.67 3.22 0.90
N SER A 140 -14.69 3.91 1.48
CA SER A 140 -13.69 3.29 2.36
C SER A 140 -14.31 2.78 3.67
N ILE A 141 -15.33 3.47 4.20
CA ILE A 141 -16.11 3.03 5.35
C ILE A 141 -16.90 1.76 4.99
N TYR A 142 -17.50 1.73 3.81
CA TYR A 142 -18.22 0.54 3.34
C TYR A 142 -17.28 -0.66 3.19
N ASP A 143 -16.14 -0.48 2.54
CA ASP A 143 -15.11 -1.51 2.38
C ASP A 143 -14.65 -2.02 3.74
N TYR A 144 -14.38 -1.12 4.67
CA TYR A 144 -13.96 -1.45 6.03
C TYR A 144 -15.03 -2.26 6.78
N LYS A 145 -16.30 -1.87 6.67
CA LYS A 145 -17.43 -2.61 7.25
C LYS A 145 -17.55 -4.03 6.70
N VAL A 146 -17.33 -4.19 5.38
CA VAL A 146 -17.36 -5.51 4.73
C VAL A 146 -16.27 -6.40 5.31
N VAL A 147 -15.03 -5.88 5.45
CA VAL A 147 -13.92 -6.66 6.01
C VAL A 147 -14.18 -7.06 7.46
N LEU A 148 -14.73 -6.18 8.28
CA LEU A 148 -15.09 -6.51 9.67
C LEU A 148 -16.15 -7.65 9.76
N LYS A 149 -16.93 -7.85 8.70
CA LYS A 149 -17.92 -8.94 8.60
C LYS A 149 -17.37 -10.24 8.01
N MET A 150 -16.10 -10.28 7.59
CA MET A 150 -15.49 -11.42 6.90
C MET A 150 -15.07 -12.58 7.80
N GLY A 151 -15.65 -12.78 8.94
CA GLY A 151 -15.42 -14.01 9.73
C GLY A 151 -14.01 -14.19 10.26
N PHE A 152 -13.23 -13.11 10.47
CA PHE A 152 -11.93 -13.20 11.13
C PHE A 152 -12.06 -13.54 12.61
N SER A 153 -11.00 -14.16 13.19
CA SER A 153 -10.93 -14.37 14.64
C SER A 153 -11.01 -13.04 15.41
N SER A 154 -11.47 -13.07 16.65
CA SER A 154 -11.57 -11.87 17.51
C SER A 154 -10.29 -11.06 17.55
N ASP A 155 -9.13 -11.71 17.61
CA ASP A 155 -7.82 -11.06 17.67
C ASP A 155 -7.54 -10.24 16.40
N ILE A 156 -7.90 -10.77 15.23
CA ILE A 156 -7.76 -10.05 13.96
C ILE A 156 -8.75 -8.91 13.89
N VAL A 157 -9.99 -9.12 14.33
CA VAL A 157 -11.01 -8.05 14.36
C VAL A 157 -10.57 -6.89 15.26
N ASP A 158 -9.99 -7.16 16.42
CA ASP A 158 -9.46 -6.11 17.30
C ASP A 158 -8.34 -5.29 16.64
N ILE A 159 -7.45 -5.94 15.88
CA ILE A 159 -6.40 -5.25 15.13
C ILE A 159 -7.00 -4.45 13.97
N LEU A 160 -7.97 -5.02 13.24
CA LEU A 160 -8.66 -4.31 12.17
C LEU A 160 -9.35 -3.05 12.67
N VAL A 161 -9.98 -3.09 13.86
CA VAL A 161 -10.58 -1.90 14.46
C VAL A 161 -9.54 -0.85 14.78
N LYS A 162 -8.38 -1.22 15.36
CA LYS A 162 -7.27 -0.31 15.61
C LYS A 162 -6.70 0.27 14.31
N ASN A 163 -6.53 -0.56 13.28
CA ASN A 163 -6.07 -0.11 11.96
C ASN A 163 -7.04 0.87 11.31
N GLY A 164 -8.34 0.67 11.48
CA GLY A 164 -9.33 1.62 11.02
C GLY A 164 -9.14 3.02 11.62
N LEU A 165 -8.86 3.11 12.93
CA LEU A 165 -8.59 4.38 13.60
C LEU A 165 -7.41 5.16 13.02
N THR A 166 -6.35 4.43 12.64
CA THR A 166 -5.10 5.06 12.16
C THR A 166 -5.06 5.22 10.64
N ASN A 167 -5.68 4.33 9.90
CA ASN A 167 -5.45 4.20 8.47
C ASN A 167 -6.63 4.59 7.58
N LEU A 168 -7.87 4.58 8.08
CA LEU A 168 -9.04 4.83 7.23
C LEU A 168 -9.01 6.22 6.58
N SER A 169 -8.76 7.26 7.38
CA SER A 169 -8.63 8.63 6.86
C SER A 169 -7.42 8.81 5.96
N THR A 170 -6.28 8.23 6.35
CA THR A 170 -5.04 8.25 5.58
C THR A 170 -5.25 7.58 4.21
N TYR A 171 -5.81 6.38 4.19
CA TYR A 171 -6.11 5.68 2.94
C TYR A 171 -7.07 6.47 2.05
N THR A 172 -8.13 7.01 2.64
CA THR A 172 -9.11 7.83 1.92
C THR A 172 -8.46 9.04 1.25
N TYR A 173 -7.60 9.76 2.01
CA TYR A 173 -6.87 10.90 1.48
C TYR A 173 -5.94 10.50 0.33
N LEU A 174 -5.14 9.45 0.53
CA LEU A 174 -4.21 8.94 -0.47
C LEU A 174 -4.92 8.48 -1.75
N LYS A 175 -6.02 7.73 -1.61
CA LYS A 175 -6.81 7.29 -2.75
C LYS A 175 -7.33 8.50 -3.55
N THR A 176 -7.87 9.50 -2.85
CA THR A 176 -8.36 10.73 -3.50
C THR A 176 -7.22 11.47 -4.20
N PHE A 177 -6.06 11.58 -3.55
CA PHE A 177 -4.87 12.18 -4.16
C PHE A 177 -4.46 11.47 -5.46
N PHE A 178 -4.39 10.15 -5.46
CA PHE A 178 -4.03 9.40 -6.66
C PHE A 178 -5.10 9.47 -7.75
N GLU A 179 -6.37 9.57 -7.40
CA GLU A 179 -7.44 9.82 -8.36
C GLU A 179 -7.31 11.21 -9.01
N GLU A 180 -6.90 12.25 -8.26
CA GLU A 180 -6.60 13.56 -8.84
C GLU A 180 -5.40 13.50 -9.81
N ILE A 181 -4.35 12.75 -9.46
CA ILE A 181 -3.22 12.50 -10.38
C ILE A 181 -3.70 11.81 -11.65
N ARG A 182 -4.50 10.74 -11.53
CA ARG A 182 -5.05 10.01 -12.68
C ARG A 182 -5.90 10.91 -13.57
N ASN A 183 -6.76 11.74 -12.98
CA ASN A 183 -7.63 12.63 -13.73
C ASN A 183 -6.83 13.65 -14.56
N LYS A 184 -5.67 14.07 -14.08
CA LYS A 184 -4.75 14.98 -14.79
C LYS A 184 -3.92 14.27 -15.85
N ASN A 185 -3.40 13.10 -15.52
CA ASN A 185 -2.63 12.28 -16.43
C ASN A 185 -2.84 10.77 -16.13
N PRO A 186 -3.75 10.10 -16.85
CA PRO A 186 -4.06 8.70 -16.64
C PRO A 186 -2.87 7.76 -16.95
N ASN A 187 -1.85 8.24 -17.64
CA ASN A 187 -0.64 7.50 -17.95
C ASN A 187 0.49 7.67 -16.93
N SER A 188 0.25 8.41 -15.85
CA SER A 188 1.23 8.54 -14.77
C SER A 188 1.57 7.19 -14.16
N ILE A 189 2.87 6.99 -13.86
CA ILE A 189 3.38 5.78 -13.25
C ILE A 189 3.78 6.07 -11.81
N ILE A 190 3.34 5.23 -10.90
CA ILE A 190 3.71 5.32 -9.48
C ILE A 190 4.81 4.30 -9.21
N TYR A 191 5.94 4.77 -8.69
CA TYR A 191 7.05 3.93 -8.25
C TYR A 191 7.09 3.87 -6.73
N THR A 192 7.21 2.67 -6.20
CA THR A 192 7.25 2.44 -4.75
C THR A 192 8.20 1.30 -4.42
N SER A 193 8.76 1.32 -3.22
CA SER A 193 9.60 0.22 -2.71
C SER A 193 8.90 -0.59 -1.61
N THR A 194 7.63 -0.30 -1.33
CA THR A 194 6.89 -0.90 -0.22
C THR A 194 5.53 -1.43 -0.66
N ALA A 195 5.03 -2.44 0.07
CA ALA A 195 3.68 -2.99 -0.10
C ALA A 195 2.72 -2.40 0.95
N LEU A 196 2.77 -1.08 1.16
CA LEU A 196 1.99 -0.38 2.17
C LEU A 196 0.66 0.17 1.62
N ILE A 197 -0.08 0.81 2.51
CA ILE A 197 -1.36 1.45 2.24
C ILE A 197 -1.31 2.43 1.06
N GLN A 198 -0.18 3.12 0.87
CA GLN A 198 0.06 4.04 -0.24
C GLN A 198 0.02 3.32 -1.60
N SER A 199 0.63 2.14 -1.66
CA SER A 199 0.62 1.29 -2.86
C SER A 199 -0.78 0.81 -3.20
N HIS A 200 -1.53 0.35 -2.18
CA HIS A 200 -2.92 -0.06 -2.37
C HIS A 200 -3.79 1.11 -2.86
N ALA A 201 -3.62 2.29 -2.28
CA ALA A 201 -4.36 3.48 -2.70
C ALA A 201 -4.08 3.85 -4.17
N ALA A 202 -2.82 3.79 -4.60
CA ALA A 202 -2.43 4.07 -5.98
C ALA A 202 -3.02 3.05 -6.97
N ILE A 203 -2.91 1.75 -6.67
CA ILE A 203 -3.44 0.67 -7.50
C ILE A 203 -4.96 0.76 -7.63
N LEU A 204 -5.65 0.96 -6.51
CA LEU A 204 -7.12 1.07 -6.49
C LEU A 204 -7.64 2.39 -7.09
N SER A 205 -6.73 3.32 -7.38
CA SER A 205 -7.01 4.51 -8.21
C SER A 205 -6.78 4.26 -9.70
N ASN A 206 -6.53 3.00 -10.11
CA ASN A 206 -6.26 2.58 -11.50
C ASN A 206 -5.03 3.27 -12.12
N LEU A 207 -4.00 3.54 -11.31
CA LEU A 207 -2.69 3.98 -11.79
C LEU A 207 -1.74 2.80 -11.92
N LYS A 208 -0.90 2.83 -12.97
CA LYS A 208 0.19 1.85 -13.10
C LYS A 208 1.15 2.01 -11.94
N THR A 209 1.20 1.04 -11.05
CA THR A 209 2.07 1.08 -9.88
C THR A 209 3.16 0.03 -10.02
N VAL A 210 4.41 0.45 -9.96
CA VAL A 210 5.61 -0.38 -10.09
C VAL A 210 6.26 -0.50 -8.72
N ASN A 211 6.49 -1.72 -8.28
CA ASN A 211 7.23 -1.99 -7.04
C ASN A 211 8.68 -2.32 -7.36
N ILE A 212 9.61 -1.67 -6.66
CA ILE A 212 11.04 -2.02 -6.68
C ILE A 212 11.36 -2.59 -5.31
N TYR A 213 11.40 -3.89 -5.24
CA TYR A 213 11.70 -4.58 -4.00
C TYR A 213 13.12 -4.26 -3.55
N HIS A 214 13.31 -3.94 -2.28
CA HIS A 214 14.59 -3.43 -1.78
C HIS A 214 15.11 -4.18 -0.56
N GLY A 215 14.68 -5.38 -0.32
CA GLY A 215 15.11 -6.14 0.86
C GLY A 215 15.48 -7.56 0.53
N LEU A 216 16.29 -8.17 1.40
CA LEU A 216 16.41 -9.61 1.43
C LEU A 216 15.07 -10.20 1.85
N ILE A 217 14.57 -11.17 1.11
CA ILE A 217 13.39 -11.92 1.49
C ILE A 217 13.74 -12.73 2.74
N GLY A 218 13.33 -12.21 3.89
CA GLY A 218 13.45 -12.97 5.14
C GLY A 218 12.50 -14.17 5.13
N LYS A 219 12.83 -15.22 5.87
CA LYS A 219 12.03 -16.44 6.01
C LYS A 219 10.59 -16.22 6.51
N VAL A 220 10.17 -14.97 6.78
CA VAL A 220 8.98 -14.62 7.55
C VAL A 220 8.19 -13.48 6.91
N CYS A 221 8.28 -13.28 5.61
CA CYS A 221 7.52 -12.21 4.98
C CYS A 221 6.29 -12.76 4.25
N LEU A 222 5.18 -12.90 4.97
CA LEU A 222 3.85 -12.90 4.38
C LEU A 222 3.42 -11.43 4.17
N ASN A 223 4.05 -10.77 3.22
CA ASN A 223 3.54 -9.47 2.84
C ASN A 223 2.27 -9.69 2.01
N ILE A 224 1.21 -9.00 2.35
CA ILE A 224 0.00 -8.93 1.54
C ILE A 224 0.35 -8.02 0.36
N TYR A 225 0.79 -8.64 -0.74
CA TYR A 225 1.21 -7.90 -1.91
C TYR A 225 0.02 -7.37 -2.70
N PRO A 226 -0.01 -6.06 -2.99
CA PRO A 226 -0.95 -5.51 -3.95
C PRO A 226 -0.70 -6.05 -5.36
N GLU A 227 -1.69 -5.97 -6.23
CA GLU A 227 -1.56 -6.31 -7.65
C GLU A 227 -0.82 -5.20 -8.41
N TYR A 228 0.50 -5.19 -8.29
CA TYR A 228 1.33 -4.24 -9.03
C TYR A 228 1.28 -4.49 -10.54
N TYR A 229 1.46 -3.44 -11.30
CA TYR A 229 1.72 -3.57 -12.74
C TYR A 229 2.98 -4.40 -13.00
N SER A 230 4.03 -4.16 -12.20
CA SER A 230 5.24 -4.98 -12.19
C SER A 230 5.99 -4.86 -10.87
N ILE A 231 6.76 -5.92 -10.55
CA ILE A 231 7.67 -5.97 -9.41
C ILE A 231 9.08 -6.20 -9.93
N TYR A 232 10.03 -5.42 -9.47
CA TYR A 232 11.46 -5.57 -9.78
C TYR A 232 12.19 -6.07 -8.54
N VAL A 233 12.95 -7.15 -8.71
CA VAL A 233 13.72 -7.83 -7.67
C VAL A 233 15.18 -7.92 -8.03
N TYR A 234 16.08 -8.20 -7.08
CA TYR A 234 17.52 -8.21 -7.32
C TYR A 234 18.07 -9.56 -7.76
N SER A 235 17.35 -10.65 -7.53
CA SER A 235 17.82 -11.99 -7.83
C SER A 235 16.75 -12.88 -8.43
N PHE A 236 17.19 -13.97 -9.07
CA PHE A 236 16.27 -15.01 -9.57
C PHE A 236 15.60 -15.78 -8.43
N ASP A 237 16.24 -15.89 -7.27
CA ASP A 237 15.66 -16.55 -6.11
C ASP A 237 14.51 -15.72 -5.53
N GLU A 238 14.65 -14.40 -5.47
CA GLU A 238 13.57 -13.50 -5.12
C GLU A 238 12.41 -13.57 -6.13
N LYS A 239 12.73 -13.64 -7.42
CA LYS A 239 11.70 -13.83 -8.45
C LYS A 239 10.93 -15.11 -8.23
N ARG A 240 11.62 -16.25 -8.02
CA ARG A 240 10.98 -17.54 -7.73
C ARG A 240 10.14 -17.48 -6.47
N TYR A 241 10.61 -16.77 -5.43
CA TYR A 241 9.83 -16.59 -4.20
C TYR A 241 8.48 -15.90 -4.49
N PHE A 242 8.49 -14.77 -5.21
CA PHE A 242 7.27 -14.06 -5.57
C PHE A 242 6.32 -14.91 -6.44
N GLU A 243 6.86 -15.65 -7.38
CA GLU A 243 6.09 -16.58 -8.21
C GLU A 243 5.47 -17.70 -7.36
N ASN A 244 6.22 -18.27 -6.41
CA ASN A 244 5.76 -19.35 -5.53
C ASN A 244 4.67 -18.91 -4.55
N ILE A 245 4.74 -17.69 -4.01
CA ILE A 245 3.67 -17.15 -3.18
C ILE A 245 2.44 -16.70 -4.00
N GLY A 246 2.51 -16.83 -5.32
CA GLY A 246 1.38 -16.62 -6.21
C GLY A 246 1.01 -15.16 -6.42
N VAL A 247 1.99 -14.23 -6.49
CA VAL A 247 1.69 -12.86 -6.92
C VAL A 247 1.23 -12.85 -8.38
N THR A 248 0.20 -12.08 -8.65
CA THR A 248 -0.35 -11.90 -10.01
C THR A 248 0.44 -10.91 -10.84
N SER A 249 1.27 -10.11 -10.18
CA SER A 249 2.14 -9.11 -10.81
C SER A 249 3.24 -9.74 -11.65
N LYS A 250 3.65 -9.09 -12.75
CA LYS A 250 4.83 -9.49 -13.52
C LYS A 250 6.10 -9.22 -12.71
N VAL A 251 6.93 -10.23 -12.49
CA VAL A 251 8.17 -10.11 -11.72
C VAL A 251 9.38 -10.11 -12.66
N TYR A 252 10.19 -9.07 -12.56
CA TYR A 252 11.42 -8.88 -13.32
C TYR A 252 12.63 -8.87 -12.41
N VAL A 253 13.70 -9.53 -12.83
CA VAL A 253 14.99 -9.41 -12.16
C VAL A 253 15.65 -8.11 -12.62
N TYR A 254 16.04 -7.30 -11.66
CA TYR A 254 16.76 -6.06 -11.88
C TYR A 254 18.10 -6.38 -12.54
N PRO A 255 18.47 -5.74 -13.66
CA PRO A 255 19.79 -5.92 -14.22
C PRO A 255 20.79 -5.46 -13.17
N ALA A 256 21.62 -6.38 -12.67
CA ALA A 256 22.68 -6.06 -11.74
C ALA A 256 23.42 -4.86 -12.34
N ILE A 257 23.34 -3.71 -11.69
CA ILE A 257 24.24 -2.61 -12.05
C ILE A 257 25.61 -3.23 -11.80
N LYS A 258 26.34 -3.51 -12.87
CA LYS A 258 27.75 -3.87 -12.77
C LYS A 258 28.44 -2.66 -12.14
N ASN A 259 28.29 -2.53 -10.83
CA ASN A 259 29.19 -1.74 -10.06
C ASN A 259 30.54 -2.37 -10.39
N LYS A 260 31.41 -1.66 -11.05
CA LYS A 260 32.83 -1.88 -11.00
C LYS A 260 33.20 -1.70 -9.50
N LEU A 261 32.88 -2.69 -8.71
CA LEU A 261 33.51 -2.91 -7.45
C LEU A 261 34.96 -3.22 -7.83
N HIS A 262 35.78 -2.18 -7.84
CA HIS A 262 37.19 -2.36 -7.71
C HIS A 262 37.39 -3.34 -6.55
N ASN A 263 38.02 -4.48 -6.86
CA ASN A 263 38.52 -5.49 -5.95
C ASN A 263 38.87 -4.93 -4.58
N LYS A 264 37.93 -4.93 -3.65
CA LYS A 264 38.23 -4.95 -2.23
C LYS A 264 37.40 -6.09 -1.68
N ASN A 265 38.14 -7.11 -1.21
CA ASN A 265 37.60 -8.28 -0.54
C ASN A 265 36.60 -7.84 0.53
N VAL A 266 35.32 -7.87 0.21
CA VAL A 266 34.24 -7.69 1.18
C VAL A 266 33.79 -9.11 1.52
N ILE A 267 34.22 -9.57 2.69
CA ILE A 267 33.69 -10.78 3.31
C ILE A 267 32.29 -10.39 3.77
N LEU A 268 31.27 -10.95 3.13
CA LEU A 268 29.89 -10.89 3.59
C LEU A 268 29.71 -11.95 4.69
N PHE A 269 29.46 -11.51 5.91
CA PHE A 269 28.96 -12.36 6.98
C PHE A 269 27.42 -12.43 6.94
#